data_2bfd6f69749d411ae08c664e01945e28
#
_entry.id   2bfd6f69749d411ae08c664e01945e28
#
_cell.length_a   1.000
_cell.length_b   1.000
_cell.length_c   1.000
_cell.angle_alpha   90.00
_cell.angle_beta   90.00
_cell.angle_gamma   90.00
#
_symmetry.space_group_name_H-M   'P 1'
#
loop_
_entity.id
_entity.type
_entity.pdbx_description
1 polymer ?
#
loop_
_entity_poly.entity_id
_entity_poly.type
_entity_poly.pdbx_seq_one_letter_code
_entity_poly.pdbx_strand_id
1 'polypeptide(L)'
;WIIKRQKRYYLLYSGSGANTPDYAVGYATADNPLGPFTRAADNPIIKRSEGVFGPGHGCAVQDAAGKWWHVYHQKRDDSISWPRFIALDPLTFDAEGRLHSRATRGTPHPAPAALPAVRATLPSALKPAVRPQG
;
A
#
# COMPACT_ATOMS: atom_id res chain seq x y z
N TRP A 1 0.21 -7.08 4.29
CA TRP A 1 -1.13 -6.60 3.99
C TRP A 1 -1.93 -7.64 3.22
N ILE A 2 -3.22 -7.84 3.53
CA ILE A 2 -4.08 -8.79 2.82
C ILE A 2 -5.20 -8.04 2.10
N ILE A 3 -5.41 -8.40 0.82
CA ILE A 3 -6.53 -7.96 -0.01
C ILE A 3 -7.41 -9.18 -0.30
N LYS A 4 -8.72 -9.01 -0.22
CA LYS A 4 -9.67 -9.96 -0.79
C LYS A 4 -10.23 -9.41 -2.10
N ARG A 5 -10.09 -10.17 -3.19
CA ARG A 5 -10.71 -9.85 -4.49
C ARG A 5 -11.41 -11.10 -5.00
N GLN A 6 -12.70 -10.98 -5.25
CA GLN A 6 -13.56 -12.13 -5.60
C GLN A 6 -13.44 -13.23 -4.53
N LYS A 7 -13.03 -14.44 -4.91
CA LYS A 7 -12.85 -15.59 -4.00
C LYS A 7 -11.41 -15.83 -3.56
N ARG A 8 -10.47 -14.92 -3.91
CA ARG A 8 -9.03 -15.10 -3.67
C ARG A 8 -8.49 -14.04 -2.71
N TYR A 9 -7.56 -14.44 -1.87
CA TYR A 9 -6.81 -13.58 -0.96
C TYR A 9 -5.41 -13.37 -1.51
N TYR A 10 -4.91 -12.14 -1.41
CA TYR A 10 -3.59 -11.72 -1.85
C TYR A 10 -2.86 -11.15 -0.64
N LEU A 11 -1.81 -11.84 -0.22
CA LEU A 11 -0.92 -11.40 0.85
C LEU A 11 0.26 -10.64 0.23
N LEU A 12 0.30 -9.33 0.38
CA LEU A 12 1.46 -8.52 0.01
C LEU A 12 2.46 -8.57 1.17
N TYR A 13 3.72 -8.81 0.84
CA TYR A 13 4.80 -8.87 1.82
C TYR A 13 6.07 -8.23 1.25
N SER A 14 6.94 -7.78 2.13
CA SER A 14 8.23 -7.18 1.75
C SER A 14 9.37 -8.10 2.16
N GLY A 15 10.46 -8.06 1.40
CA GLY A 15 11.64 -8.88 1.62
C GLY A 15 12.93 -8.20 1.19
N SER A 16 14.06 -8.87 1.36
CA SER A 16 15.42 -8.44 1.02
C SER A 16 16.03 -7.38 1.96
N GLY A 17 15.55 -7.25 3.20
CA GLY A 17 16.12 -6.35 4.20
C GLY A 17 15.70 -4.89 4.05
N ALA A 18 14.98 -4.39 5.04
CA ALA A 18 14.35 -3.06 5.01
C ALA A 18 15.34 -1.88 4.92
N ASN A 19 16.59 -2.07 5.28
CA ASN A 19 17.64 -1.06 5.24
C ASN A 19 18.45 -1.07 3.94
N THR A 20 18.20 -2.02 3.04
CA THR A 20 18.94 -2.15 1.78
C THR A 20 18.21 -1.44 0.63
N PRO A 21 18.92 -1.07 -0.45
CA PRO A 21 18.28 -0.54 -1.66
C PRO A 21 17.47 -1.60 -2.42
N ASP A 22 17.68 -2.88 -2.14
CA ASP A 22 17.04 -4.02 -2.79
C ASP A 22 15.78 -4.52 -2.04
N TYR A 23 15.34 -3.80 -1.01
CA TYR A 23 14.06 -4.06 -0.37
C TYR A 23 12.94 -4.02 -1.41
N ALA A 24 12.07 -5.00 -1.41
CA ALA A 24 11.13 -5.23 -2.50
C ALA A 24 9.80 -5.76 -1.97
N VAL A 25 8.74 -5.69 -2.78
CA VAL A 25 7.42 -6.23 -2.45
C VAL A 25 7.08 -7.37 -3.41
N GLY A 26 6.64 -8.46 -2.83
CA GLY A 26 6.02 -9.57 -3.53
C GLY A 26 4.64 -9.85 -2.99
N TYR A 27 3.97 -10.83 -3.58
CA TYR A 27 2.70 -11.32 -3.09
C TYR A 27 2.60 -12.85 -3.15
N ALA A 28 1.66 -13.37 -2.37
CA ALA A 28 1.23 -14.76 -2.39
C ALA A 28 -0.30 -14.81 -2.40
N THR A 29 -0.87 -15.88 -2.89
CA THR A 29 -2.33 -16.05 -3.01
C THR A 29 -2.82 -17.28 -2.27
N ALA A 30 -4.07 -17.21 -1.78
CA ALA A 30 -4.78 -18.32 -1.18
C ALA A 30 -6.29 -18.20 -1.41
N ASP A 31 -7.01 -19.30 -1.32
CA ASP A 31 -8.48 -19.32 -1.33
C ASP A 31 -9.07 -19.14 0.08
N ASN A 32 -8.22 -19.18 1.11
CA ASN A 32 -8.58 -19.01 2.51
C ASN A 32 -7.71 -17.90 3.13
N PRO A 33 -8.26 -17.00 3.98
CA PRO A 33 -7.50 -15.92 4.60
C PRO A 33 -6.35 -16.40 5.52
N LEU A 34 -6.41 -17.61 6.01
CA LEU A 34 -5.37 -18.23 6.83
C LEU A 34 -4.38 -19.06 6.01
N GLY A 35 -4.55 -19.12 4.68
CA GLY A 35 -3.70 -19.90 3.79
C GLY A 35 -4.18 -21.35 3.61
N PRO A 36 -3.32 -22.24 3.10
CA PRO A 36 -1.92 -21.97 2.76
C PRO A 36 -1.76 -20.99 1.60
N PHE A 37 -0.78 -20.09 1.71
CA PHE A 37 -0.47 -19.11 0.67
C PHE A 37 0.60 -19.66 -0.28
N THR A 38 0.34 -19.53 -1.58
CA THR A 38 1.30 -19.86 -2.64
C THR A 38 1.91 -18.58 -3.19
N ARG A 39 3.23 -18.50 -3.22
CA ARG A 39 3.98 -17.35 -3.77
C ARG A 39 3.73 -17.23 -5.27
N ALA A 40 3.50 -16.01 -5.72
CA ALA A 40 3.41 -15.73 -7.16
C ALA A 40 4.76 -15.91 -7.84
N ALA A 41 4.73 -16.44 -9.07
CA ALA A 41 5.95 -16.74 -9.83
C ALA A 41 6.62 -15.46 -10.37
N ASP A 42 5.86 -14.38 -10.53
CA ASP A 42 6.29 -13.08 -11.07
C ASP A 42 6.84 -12.11 -10.00
N ASN A 43 7.02 -12.59 -8.77
CA ASN A 43 7.62 -11.81 -7.70
C ASN A 43 9.11 -11.46 -7.97
N PRO A 44 9.58 -10.30 -7.51
CA PRO A 44 8.85 -9.23 -6.84
C PRO A 44 8.11 -8.33 -7.83
N ILE A 45 6.91 -7.84 -7.44
CA ILE A 45 6.11 -6.90 -8.25
C ILE A 45 6.55 -5.44 -8.12
N ILE A 46 7.18 -5.10 -7.00
CA ILE A 46 7.84 -3.81 -6.77
C ILE A 46 9.26 -4.07 -6.32
N LYS A 47 10.22 -3.46 -7.00
CA LYS A 47 11.65 -3.64 -6.76
C LYS A 47 12.43 -2.39 -7.14
N ARG A 48 13.70 -2.38 -6.77
CA ARG A 48 14.68 -1.39 -7.22
C ARG A 48 14.65 -1.23 -8.74
N SER A 49 14.71 0.00 -9.20
CA SER A 49 14.88 0.39 -10.60
C SER A 49 15.62 1.72 -10.66
N GLU A 50 15.79 2.29 -11.84
CA GLU A 50 16.43 3.59 -11.98
C GLU A 50 15.72 4.65 -11.15
N GLY A 51 16.46 5.30 -10.25
CA GLY A 51 15.97 6.30 -9.32
C GLY A 51 15.09 5.76 -8.17
N VAL A 52 14.71 4.48 -8.16
CA VAL A 52 13.91 3.85 -7.11
C VAL A 52 14.79 2.96 -6.23
N PHE A 53 14.83 3.23 -4.94
CA PHE A 53 15.64 2.51 -3.98
C PHE A 53 14.78 1.98 -2.82
N GLY A 54 14.96 0.71 -2.49
CA GLY A 54 14.36 0.06 -1.33
C GLY A 54 12.84 0.26 -1.17
N PRO A 55 12.04 0.03 -2.24
CA PRO A 55 10.59 0.16 -2.14
C PRO A 55 10.00 -0.96 -1.30
N GLY A 56 9.14 -0.63 -0.34
CA GLY A 56 8.53 -1.67 0.49
C GLY A 56 7.68 -1.14 1.63
N HIS A 57 7.29 -2.06 2.53
CA HIS A 57 6.51 -1.79 3.73
C HIS A 57 5.24 -1.00 3.40
N GLY A 58 4.39 -1.59 2.56
CA GLY A 58 3.22 -0.89 2.05
C GLY A 58 1.89 -1.56 2.39
N CYS A 59 0.85 -0.89 1.99
CA CYS A 59 -0.52 -1.38 2.01
C CYS A 59 -1.19 -1.14 0.65
N ALA A 60 -2.31 -1.80 0.42
CA ALA A 60 -3.14 -1.56 -0.74
C ALA A 60 -4.47 -0.97 -0.32
N VAL A 61 -4.91 0.06 -1.01
CA VAL A 61 -6.17 0.75 -0.75
C VAL A 61 -6.96 0.92 -2.04
N GLN A 62 -8.28 1.01 -1.94
CA GLN A 62 -9.12 1.41 -3.06
C GLN A 62 -9.51 2.89 -2.92
N ASP A 63 -9.51 3.59 -4.03
CA ASP A 63 -10.07 4.93 -4.11
C ASP A 63 -11.61 4.89 -4.30
N ALA A 64 -12.24 6.06 -4.34
CA ALA A 64 -13.69 6.17 -4.50
C ALA A 64 -14.20 5.65 -5.87
N ALA A 65 -13.35 5.52 -6.86
CA ALA A 65 -13.66 4.92 -8.16
C ALA A 65 -13.41 3.40 -8.19
N GLY A 66 -12.99 2.80 -7.06
CA GLY A 66 -12.69 1.38 -6.96
C GLY A 66 -11.34 0.97 -7.55
N LYS A 67 -10.48 1.93 -7.93
CA LYS A 67 -9.12 1.64 -8.38
C LYS A 67 -8.24 1.32 -7.19
N TRP A 68 -7.39 0.32 -7.33
CA TRP A 68 -6.42 -0.04 -6.31
C TRP A 68 -5.14 0.78 -6.44
N TRP A 69 -4.57 1.11 -5.29
CA TRP A 69 -3.34 1.85 -5.13
C TRP A 69 -2.45 1.14 -4.14
N HIS A 70 -1.17 1.07 -4.45
CA HIS A 70 -0.13 0.62 -3.52
C HIS A 70 0.47 1.85 -2.86
N VAL A 71 0.30 1.98 -1.56
CA VAL A 71 0.93 3.01 -0.71
C VAL A 71 2.10 2.35 0.02
N TYR A 72 3.30 2.84 -0.18
CA TYR A 72 4.50 2.22 0.35
C TYR A 72 5.59 3.28 0.57
N HIS A 73 6.77 2.90 1.02
CA HIS A 73 7.88 3.84 1.08
C HIS A 73 8.95 3.54 0.03
N GLN A 74 9.73 4.56 -0.31
CA GLN A 74 10.99 4.45 -1.00
C GLN A 74 12.08 5.09 -0.16
N LYS A 75 13.32 4.61 -0.28
CA LYS A 75 14.50 5.27 0.28
C LYS A 75 14.87 6.48 -0.58
N ARG A 76 15.52 7.46 0.04
CA ARG A 76 15.96 8.66 -0.66
C ARG A 76 17.01 8.35 -1.72
N ASP A 77 17.93 7.43 -1.40
CA ASP A 77 19.08 7.02 -2.22
C ASP A 77 19.43 5.55 -1.95
N ASP A 78 20.50 5.06 -2.53
CA ASP A 78 20.98 3.68 -2.39
C ASP A 78 21.77 3.40 -1.10
N SER A 79 21.98 4.39 -0.27
CA SER A 79 22.67 4.21 1.01
C SER A 79 21.88 3.27 1.96
N ILE A 80 22.58 2.71 2.97
CA ILE A 80 21.94 1.93 4.05
C ILE A 80 21.21 2.83 5.06
N SER A 81 21.05 4.10 4.75
CA SER A 81 20.38 5.07 5.63
C SER A 81 18.86 4.87 5.70
N TRP A 82 18.26 5.45 6.74
CA TRP A 82 16.82 5.35 7.00
C TRP A 82 15.92 6.43 6.38
N PRO A 83 16.40 7.55 5.79
CA PRO A 83 15.50 8.51 5.20
C PRO A 83 14.61 7.89 4.13
N ARG A 84 13.32 8.00 4.34
CA ARG A 84 12.28 7.46 3.45
C ARG A 84 11.23 8.52 3.17
N PHE A 85 10.53 8.34 2.07
CA PHE A 85 9.33 9.11 1.74
C PHE A 85 8.22 8.17 1.29
N ILE A 86 6.99 8.65 1.40
CA ILE A 86 5.81 7.89 0.95
C ILE A 86 5.75 7.95 -0.57
N ALA A 87 5.48 6.80 -1.18
CA ALA A 87 5.22 6.63 -2.59
C ALA A 87 3.82 6.02 -2.80
N LEU A 88 3.23 6.34 -3.93
CA LEU A 88 1.91 5.87 -4.33
C LEU A 88 1.94 5.51 -5.80
N ASP A 89 1.63 4.27 -6.12
CA ASP A 89 1.54 3.79 -7.49
C ASP A 89 0.27 2.96 -7.73
N PRO A 90 -0.23 2.89 -8.96
CA PRO A 90 -1.35 2.03 -9.29
C PRO A 90 -1.06 0.55 -9.00
N LEU A 91 -2.07 -0.15 -8.51
CA LEU A 91 -2.07 -1.59 -8.32
C LEU A 91 -3.20 -2.16 -9.18
N THR A 92 -2.86 -3.09 -10.06
CA THR A 92 -3.81 -3.63 -11.03
C THR A 92 -3.85 -5.15 -10.99
N PHE A 93 -4.91 -5.72 -11.54
CA PHE A 93 -5.06 -7.16 -11.72
C PHE A 93 -5.30 -7.46 -13.19
N ASP A 94 -4.59 -8.44 -13.75
CA ASP A 94 -4.85 -8.91 -15.10
C ASP A 94 -6.06 -9.88 -15.16
N ALA A 95 -6.32 -10.40 -16.34
CA ALA A 95 -7.43 -11.31 -16.59
C ALA A 95 -7.29 -12.65 -15.82
N GLU A 96 -6.06 -13.09 -15.57
CA GLU A 96 -5.74 -14.29 -14.81
C GLU A 96 -5.72 -14.04 -13.29
N GLY A 97 -5.95 -12.79 -12.86
CA GLY A 97 -5.94 -12.38 -11.47
C GLY A 97 -4.54 -12.22 -10.90
N ARG A 98 -3.49 -12.05 -11.73
CA ARG A 98 -2.17 -11.72 -11.24
C ARG A 98 -2.13 -10.23 -10.86
N LEU A 99 -1.42 -9.95 -9.79
CA LEU A 99 -1.28 -8.61 -9.22
C LEU A 99 -0.08 -7.91 -9.83
N HIS A 100 -0.28 -6.71 -10.34
CA HIS A 100 0.76 -5.90 -10.95
C HIS A 100 0.86 -4.53 -10.26
N SER A 101 2.08 -4.11 -10.01
CA SER A 101 2.43 -2.75 -9.62
C SER A 101 3.85 -2.46 -10.07
N ARG A 102 4.19 -1.21 -10.25
CA ARG A 102 5.54 -0.78 -10.59
C ARG A 102 5.88 0.44 -9.78
N ALA A 103 6.99 0.38 -9.05
CA ALA A 103 7.51 1.54 -8.35
C ALA A 103 7.95 2.62 -9.34
N THR A 104 7.47 3.84 -9.15
CA THR A 104 7.88 5.00 -9.93
C THR A 104 8.46 6.09 -9.03
N ARG A 105 9.24 6.99 -9.60
CA ARG A 105 9.78 8.17 -8.92
C ARG A 105 9.76 9.37 -9.85
N GLY A 106 9.12 10.45 -9.40
CA GLY A 106 8.99 11.65 -10.21
C GLY A 106 8.07 11.51 -11.42
N THR A 107 7.36 10.39 -11.56
CA THR A 107 6.35 10.19 -12.61
C THR A 107 4.99 10.64 -12.09
N PRO A 108 4.36 11.64 -12.70
CA PRO A 108 3.02 12.05 -12.30
C PRO A 108 1.99 10.95 -12.55
N HIS A 109 1.14 10.70 -11.56
CA HIS A 109 -0.06 9.89 -11.71
C HIS A 109 -1.30 10.76 -11.51
N PRO A 110 -2.44 10.45 -12.14
CA PRO A 110 -3.71 11.04 -11.74
C PRO A 110 -3.95 10.80 -10.24
N ALA A 111 -4.46 11.81 -9.54
CA ALA A 111 -4.77 11.63 -8.13
C ALA A 111 -5.82 10.52 -7.94
N PRO A 112 -5.75 9.74 -6.84
CA PRO A 112 -6.83 8.83 -6.46
C PRO A 112 -8.14 9.59 -6.35
N ALA A 113 -9.25 8.95 -6.75
CA ALA A 113 -10.57 9.55 -6.62
C ALA A 113 -10.91 9.75 -5.14
N ALA A 114 -11.19 11.00 -4.76
CA ALA A 114 -11.56 11.31 -3.39
C ALA A 114 -12.99 10.86 -3.07
N LEU A 115 -13.21 10.37 -1.85
CA LEU A 115 -14.56 10.21 -1.31
C LEU A 115 -15.18 11.61 -1.15
N PRO A 116 -16.51 11.75 -1.32
CA PRO A 116 -17.19 12.98 -0.94
C PRO A 116 -16.83 13.32 0.51
N ALA A 117 -16.57 14.61 0.77
CA ALA A 117 -16.26 15.06 2.12
C ALA A 117 -17.42 14.67 3.05
N VAL A 118 -17.22 13.67 3.89
CA VAL A 118 -18.16 13.37 4.96
C VAL A 118 -17.99 14.48 5.99
N ARG A 119 -18.92 15.41 6.05
CA ARG A 119 -19.00 16.32 7.20
C ARG A 119 -19.32 15.44 8.42
N ALA A 120 -18.31 15.18 9.24
CA ALA A 120 -18.53 14.60 10.55
C ALA A 120 -19.38 15.61 11.36
N THR A 121 -20.69 15.42 11.41
CA THR A 121 -21.52 16.03 12.43
C THR A 121 -21.18 15.33 13.73
N LEU A 122 -20.29 15.93 14.51
CA LEU A 122 -20.08 15.48 15.89
C LEU A 122 -21.42 15.54 16.61
N PRO A 123 -21.84 14.44 17.27
CA PRO A 123 -23.06 14.48 18.08
C PRO A 123 -22.94 15.63 19.10
N SER A 124 -24.03 16.39 19.25
CA SER A 124 -24.13 17.54 20.16
C SER A 124 -23.86 17.20 21.65
N ALA A 125 -23.66 15.93 21.98
CA ALA A 125 -23.46 15.39 23.32
C ALA A 125 -22.02 15.52 23.87
N LEU A 126 -21.07 16.04 23.10
CA LEU A 126 -19.71 16.28 23.59
C LEU A 126 -19.46 17.76 23.95
N LYS A 127 -20.42 18.43 24.55
CA LYS A 127 -20.11 19.67 25.27
C LYS A 127 -19.30 19.32 26.50
N PRO A 128 -18.11 19.87 26.71
CA PRO A 128 -17.34 19.63 27.93
C PRO A 128 -18.19 20.09 29.11
N ALA A 129 -18.33 19.22 30.12
CA ALA A 129 -18.97 19.58 31.37
C ALA A 129 -18.20 20.76 31.98
N VAL A 130 -18.87 21.89 32.12
CA VAL A 130 -18.34 23.04 32.86
C VAL A 130 -18.18 22.58 34.30
N ARG A 131 -16.93 22.48 34.79
CA ARG A 131 -16.69 22.26 36.23
C ARG A 131 -17.21 23.47 36.96
N PRO A 132 -18.07 23.31 37.97
CA PRO A 132 -18.40 24.42 38.88
C PRO A 132 -17.11 24.83 39.58
N GLN A 133 -16.81 26.10 39.54
CA GLN A 133 -15.80 26.71 40.38
C GLN A 133 -16.40 26.80 41.79
N GLY A 134 -15.84 26.02 42.73
CA GLY A 134 -16.05 26.18 44.17
C GLY A 134 -14.95 27.02 44.74
#